data_648b25a535170c669fafc173445bbe88
#
_entry.id   648b25a535170c669fafc173445bbe88
#
_cell.length_a   1.000
_cell.length_b   1.000
_cell.length_c   1.000
_cell.angle_alpha   90.00
_cell.angle_beta   90.00
_cell.angle_gamma   90.00
#
_symmetry.space_group_name_H-M   'P 1'
#
loop_
_entity.id
_entity.type
_entity.pdbx_description
1 polymer ?
#
loop_
_entity_poly.entity_id
_entity_poly.type
_entity_poly.pdbx_seq_one_letter_code
_entity_poly.pdbx_strand_id
1 'polypeptide(L)'
;MSKEVVFIDNIKDCIKKGRKVVKKKIISYVISDLHIGEYGKFTSRTETAFRVLVKLSKLCVKDGVPLLHCGDLFHSSDKISPDLLCRVMEVFNNLSKKDFIILTISGNHGSPVTHRIGDREFISYDKAIVKAFPNLFYSLDYEHFRLNYHKHVVYGIPYIDNNIGLSEYIKGIKLNPKKKNILLLHTDYPGAKDTDGREIGSVENLNVNTLNKFDLVLCGHIHKPQRLSKKVYMIGAPYQQRRTDKDCDLGYWELYSDLSMKFIPLKGFPKFIDVESEDEIKDDGNYYTVLPKKTSNLVNTNHKITKQLSKKALARKYLKEKGITEQDKKELLIDILKKAESC
;
A
#
# COMPACT_ATOMS: atom_id res chain seq x y z
N MET A 1 -38.15 19.72 17.21
CA MET A 1 -37.30 20.30 16.15
C MET A 1 -35.88 19.77 16.30
N SER A 2 -35.45 18.86 15.48
CA SER A 2 -34.08 18.34 15.46
C SER A 2 -33.14 19.43 14.95
N LYS A 3 -32.19 19.90 15.78
CA LYS A 3 -31.16 20.83 15.36
C LYS A 3 -30.20 20.11 14.43
N GLU A 4 -30.15 20.51 13.19
CA GLU A 4 -29.21 20.00 12.18
C GLU A 4 -27.77 20.31 12.61
N VAL A 5 -26.94 19.28 12.73
CA VAL A 5 -25.52 19.42 13.09
C VAL A 5 -24.74 19.57 11.78
N VAL A 6 -24.12 20.72 11.55
CA VAL A 6 -23.31 21.02 10.36
C VAL A 6 -21.84 21.08 10.75
N PHE A 7 -21.00 20.33 10.04
CA PHE A 7 -19.54 20.35 10.18
C PHE A 7 -18.98 21.41 9.23
N ILE A 8 -18.26 22.39 9.76
CA ILE A 8 -17.82 23.55 8.96
C ILE A 8 -16.35 23.86 9.22
N ASP A 9 -15.68 24.23 8.13
CA ASP A 9 -14.30 24.71 8.16
C ASP A 9 -14.19 26.19 8.57
N ASN A 10 -15.31 26.94 8.53
CA ASN A 10 -15.34 28.36 8.87
C ASN A 10 -16.34 28.66 10.01
N ILE A 11 -15.79 28.87 11.22
CA ILE A 11 -16.57 29.11 12.45
C ILE A 11 -17.43 30.38 12.36
N LYS A 12 -17.00 31.43 11.61
CA LYS A 12 -17.70 32.72 11.53
C LYS A 12 -19.06 32.60 10.83
N ASP A 13 -19.20 31.70 9.85
CA ASP A 13 -20.46 31.53 9.13
C ASP A 13 -21.51 30.76 9.94
N CYS A 14 -21.10 29.98 10.91
CA CYS A 14 -21.99 29.24 11.78
C CYS A 14 -22.60 30.06 12.89
N ILE A 15 -21.82 30.94 13.49
CA ILE A 15 -22.28 31.85 14.57
C ILE A 15 -23.43 32.72 14.05
N LYS A 16 -23.37 33.20 12.79
CA LYS A 16 -24.42 33.95 12.13
C LYS A 16 -25.73 33.17 11.91
N LYS A 17 -25.68 31.84 11.86
CA LYS A 17 -26.84 30.97 11.56
C LYS A 17 -27.40 30.24 12.78
N GLY A 18 -26.89 30.50 13.99
CA GLY A 18 -27.36 29.85 15.23
C GLY A 18 -27.14 28.34 15.28
N ARG A 19 -26.24 27.80 14.48
CA ARG A 19 -25.94 26.35 14.38
C ARG A 19 -24.87 25.95 15.39
N LYS A 20 -25.02 24.80 16.01
CA LYS A 20 -24.01 24.26 16.92
C LYS A 20 -22.78 23.81 16.12
N VAL A 21 -21.67 24.53 16.24
CA VAL A 21 -20.38 24.15 15.63
C VAL A 21 -19.76 23.03 16.43
N VAL A 22 -19.63 21.86 15.84
CA VAL A 22 -18.81 20.78 16.40
C VAL A 22 -17.45 20.84 15.72
N LYS A 23 -16.41 21.26 16.46
CA LYS A 23 -15.04 21.27 15.95
C LYS A 23 -14.60 19.84 15.70
N LYS A 24 -14.41 19.47 14.42
CA LYS A 24 -13.88 18.15 14.10
C LYS A 24 -12.42 18.06 14.55
N LYS A 25 -12.08 16.91 15.14
CA LYS A 25 -10.75 16.61 15.68
C LYS A 25 -10.11 15.49 14.88
N ILE A 26 -8.80 15.59 14.60
CA ILE A 26 -8.03 14.47 14.06
C ILE A 26 -8.07 13.33 15.09
N ILE A 27 -8.35 12.12 14.65
CA ILE A 27 -8.38 10.92 15.48
C ILE A 27 -7.33 9.91 15.08
N SER A 28 -6.76 10.04 13.88
CA SER A 28 -5.63 9.26 13.40
C SER A 28 -5.01 9.88 12.16
N TYR A 29 -3.75 9.57 11.90
CA TYR A 29 -3.13 9.67 10.59
C TYR A 29 -3.17 8.31 9.91
N VAL A 30 -3.25 8.28 8.57
CA VAL A 30 -3.40 7.02 7.83
C VAL A 30 -2.40 6.98 6.68
N ILE A 31 -1.69 5.85 6.56
CA ILE A 31 -0.78 5.52 5.45
C ILE A 31 -0.94 4.06 5.04
N SER A 32 -0.31 3.69 3.94
CA SER A 32 -0.16 2.32 3.46
C SER A 32 1.14 2.16 2.68
N ASP A 33 1.50 0.94 2.34
CA ASP A 33 2.51 0.64 1.32
C ASP A 33 3.85 1.36 1.56
N LEU A 34 4.42 1.23 2.77
CA LEU A 34 5.72 1.79 3.11
C LEU A 34 6.87 1.07 2.42
N HIS A 35 6.74 -0.24 2.22
CA HIS A 35 7.73 -1.08 1.57
C HIS A 35 9.17 -0.83 2.06
N ILE A 36 9.40 -0.88 3.37
CA ILE A 36 10.74 -0.85 3.92
C ILE A 36 11.52 -2.03 3.34
N GLY A 37 12.59 -1.74 2.58
CA GLY A 37 13.29 -2.80 1.87
C GLY A 37 14.56 -2.32 1.19
N GLU A 38 15.24 -3.25 0.52
CA GLU A 38 16.42 -3.00 -0.27
C GLU A 38 16.03 -2.83 -1.74
N TYR A 39 16.44 -1.72 -2.33
CA TYR A 39 16.12 -1.38 -3.71
C TYR A 39 17.39 -1.34 -4.58
N GLY A 40 18.28 -2.32 -4.42
CA GLY A 40 19.54 -2.41 -5.13
C GLY A 40 20.43 -1.18 -4.90
N LYS A 41 20.72 -0.42 -5.97
CA LYS A 41 21.56 0.79 -5.87
C LYS A 41 20.88 1.98 -5.18
N PHE A 42 19.56 1.91 -4.88
CA PHE A 42 18.77 3.01 -4.34
C PHE A 42 18.57 2.92 -2.82
N THR A 43 19.67 2.88 -2.06
CA THR A 43 19.63 2.86 -0.59
C THR A 43 18.85 4.03 0.01
N SER A 44 18.79 5.16 -0.69
CA SER A 44 18.02 6.35 -0.29
C SER A 44 16.51 6.10 -0.16
N ARG A 45 15.94 5.08 -0.85
CA ARG A 45 14.51 4.71 -0.70
C ARG A 45 14.22 4.13 0.68
N THR A 46 15.09 3.25 1.18
CA THR A 46 14.98 2.69 2.53
C THR A 46 14.96 3.80 3.57
N GLU A 47 15.90 4.74 3.47
CA GLU A 47 15.94 5.90 4.36
C GLU A 47 14.72 6.80 4.21
N THR A 48 14.14 6.90 3.00
CA THR A 48 12.91 7.66 2.78
C THR A 48 11.74 7.07 3.58
N ALA A 49 11.57 5.74 3.58
CA ALA A 49 10.53 5.07 4.38
C ALA A 49 10.66 5.39 5.87
N PHE A 50 11.87 5.31 6.42
CA PHE A 50 12.12 5.66 7.82
C PHE A 50 11.87 7.14 8.12
N ARG A 51 12.28 8.05 7.24
CA ARG A 51 12.02 9.50 7.38
C ARG A 51 10.52 9.80 7.39
N VAL A 52 9.72 9.09 6.58
CA VAL A 52 8.26 9.20 6.57
C VAL A 52 7.71 8.80 7.94
N LEU A 53 8.09 7.62 8.47
CA LEU A 53 7.65 7.17 9.79
C LEU A 53 8.03 8.15 10.90
N VAL A 54 9.27 8.65 10.89
CA VAL A 54 9.73 9.64 11.87
C VAL A 54 8.94 10.94 11.76
N LYS A 55 8.61 11.40 10.55
CA LYS A 55 7.79 12.61 10.34
C LYS A 55 6.38 12.41 10.89
N LEU A 56 5.74 11.29 10.56
CA LEU A 56 4.37 11.00 11.02
C LEU A 56 4.31 10.72 12.52
N SER A 57 5.33 10.08 13.11
CA SER A 57 5.37 9.89 14.56
C SER A 57 5.33 11.21 15.33
N LYS A 58 6.00 12.25 14.81
CA LYS A 58 5.97 13.61 15.43
C LYS A 58 4.54 14.20 15.40
N LEU A 59 3.79 13.96 14.30
CA LEU A 59 2.40 14.41 14.20
C LEU A 59 1.50 13.61 15.15
N CYS A 60 1.65 12.29 15.20
CA CYS A 60 0.90 11.40 16.09
C CYS A 60 1.08 11.79 17.56
N VAL A 61 2.32 11.98 18.00
CA VAL A 61 2.66 12.42 19.36
C VAL A 61 2.06 13.78 19.66
N LYS A 62 2.22 14.75 18.74
CA LYS A 62 1.69 16.11 18.90
C LYS A 62 0.18 16.13 19.13
N ASP A 63 -0.56 15.31 18.39
CA ASP A 63 -2.03 15.31 18.41
C ASP A 63 -2.60 14.23 19.34
N GLY A 64 -1.74 13.39 19.95
CA GLY A 64 -2.12 12.29 20.85
C GLY A 64 -2.99 11.24 20.14
N VAL A 65 -2.62 10.85 18.92
CA VAL A 65 -3.39 9.92 18.08
C VAL A 65 -2.51 8.82 17.51
N PRO A 66 -3.06 7.62 17.24
CA PRO A 66 -2.31 6.55 16.58
C PRO A 66 -2.09 6.82 15.11
N LEU A 67 -1.19 6.04 14.50
CA LEU A 67 -1.03 5.89 13.07
C LEU A 67 -1.77 4.63 12.60
N LEU A 68 -2.67 4.73 11.62
CA LEU A 68 -3.23 3.58 10.93
C LEU A 68 -2.37 3.25 9.72
N HIS A 69 -1.98 1.98 9.59
CA HIS A 69 -1.19 1.48 8.48
C HIS A 69 -1.92 0.33 7.78
N CYS A 70 -2.24 0.51 6.50
CA CYS A 70 -3.10 -0.40 5.73
C CYS A 70 -2.32 -1.48 4.95
N GLY A 71 -1.21 -1.99 5.51
CA GLY A 71 -0.45 -3.11 4.96
C GLY A 71 0.81 -2.71 4.18
N ASP A 72 1.62 -3.72 3.86
CA ASP A 72 2.92 -3.61 3.17
C ASP A 72 3.91 -2.70 3.90
N LEU A 73 4.20 -3.06 5.16
CA LEU A 73 5.23 -2.40 5.95
C LEU A 73 6.62 -2.65 5.38
N PHE A 74 6.91 -3.91 5.00
CA PHE A 74 8.15 -4.32 4.36
C PHE A 74 7.95 -4.69 2.89
N HIS A 75 9.05 -4.57 2.11
CA HIS A 75 9.04 -4.90 0.68
C HIS A 75 9.15 -6.41 0.41
N SER A 76 9.75 -7.17 1.33
CA SER A 76 9.90 -8.63 1.22
C SER A 76 9.41 -9.32 2.48
N SER A 77 8.72 -10.44 2.31
CA SER A 77 8.21 -11.25 3.42
C SER A 77 9.26 -12.16 4.05
N ASP A 78 10.32 -12.51 3.29
CA ASP A 78 11.25 -13.59 3.61
C ASP A 78 12.74 -13.20 3.57
N LYS A 79 13.07 -12.01 3.04
CA LYS A 79 14.45 -11.56 2.83
C LYS A 79 14.67 -10.16 3.38
N ILE A 80 15.64 -10.08 4.29
CA ILE A 80 16.15 -8.82 4.82
C ILE A 80 17.65 -9.00 5.07
N SER A 81 18.49 -8.05 4.63
CA SER A 81 19.90 -8.10 4.93
C SER A 81 20.16 -7.79 6.41
N PRO A 82 21.30 -8.24 6.97
CA PRO A 82 21.71 -7.83 8.31
C PRO A 82 21.77 -6.32 8.49
N ASP A 83 22.27 -5.58 7.50
CA ASP A 83 22.38 -4.11 7.55
C ASP A 83 21.01 -3.46 7.64
N LEU A 84 20.05 -3.89 6.80
CA LEU A 84 18.69 -3.39 6.85
C LEU A 84 18.02 -3.77 8.19
N LEU A 85 18.23 -4.99 8.68
CA LEU A 85 17.69 -5.40 9.97
C LEU A 85 18.22 -4.54 11.12
N CYS A 86 19.53 -4.28 11.16
CA CYS A 86 20.15 -3.38 12.14
C CYS A 86 19.51 -1.99 12.08
N ARG A 87 19.30 -1.45 10.88
CA ARG A 87 18.68 -0.14 10.68
C ARG A 87 17.23 -0.12 11.14
N VAL A 88 16.45 -1.17 10.84
CA VAL A 88 15.07 -1.35 11.34
C VAL A 88 15.05 -1.33 12.87
N MET A 89 15.90 -2.14 13.50
CA MET A 89 15.99 -2.23 14.96
C MET A 89 16.32 -0.88 15.58
N GLU A 90 17.30 -0.14 15.03
CA GLU A 90 17.67 1.20 15.50
C GLU A 90 16.48 2.18 15.42
N VAL A 91 15.83 2.28 14.25
CA VAL A 91 14.74 3.24 14.05
C VAL A 91 13.54 2.87 14.92
N PHE A 92 13.15 1.60 14.96
CA PHE A 92 11.97 1.16 15.71
C PHE A 92 12.19 1.22 17.23
N ASN A 93 13.41 0.94 17.73
CA ASN A 93 13.75 1.22 19.11
C ASN A 93 13.62 2.70 19.48
N ASN A 94 14.00 3.60 18.59
CA ASN A 94 13.87 5.02 18.81
C ASN A 94 12.39 5.49 18.76
N LEU A 95 11.58 4.89 17.88
CA LEU A 95 10.16 5.16 17.77
C LEU A 95 9.36 4.59 18.95
N SER A 96 9.70 3.38 19.43
CA SER A 96 9.00 2.73 20.55
C SER A 96 9.14 3.45 21.90
N LYS A 97 10.09 4.39 22.00
CA LYS A 97 10.26 5.28 23.16
C LYS A 97 9.33 6.48 23.13
N LYS A 98 8.58 6.68 22.04
CA LYS A 98 7.64 7.79 21.88
C LYS A 98 6.24 7.35 22.30
N ASP A 99 5.45 8.32 22.75
CA ASP A 99 4.06 8.08 23.17
C ASP A 99 3.13 8.05 21.93
N PHE A 100 3.26 7.02 21.11
CA PHE A 100 2.31 6.74 20.03
C PHE A 100 2.37 5.26 19.62
N ILE A 101 1.34 4.78 18.94
CA ILE A 101 1.22 3.42 18.47
C ILE A 101 0.85 3.38 16.98
N ILE A 102 1.32 2.37 16.27
CA ILE A 102 0.98 2.06 14.89
C ILE A 102 0.02 0.86 14.90
N LEU A 103 -1.20 1.08 14.45
CA LEU A 103 -2.18 0.02 14.23
C LEU A 103 -2.02 -0.46 12.79
N THR A 104 -1.60 -1.70 12.59
CA THR A 104 -1.22 -2.22 11.28
C THR A 104 -1.94 -3.51 10.94
N ILE A 105 -2.12 -3.76 9.63
CA ILE A 105 -2.48 -5.06 9.07
C ILE A 105 -1.36 -5.57 8.17
N SER A 106 -1.30 -6.88 7.94
CA SER A 106 -0.38 -7.48 6.97
C SER A 106 -0.88 -7.25 5.54
N GLY A 107 0.00 -6.78 4.66
CA GLY A 107 -0.26 -6.70 3.21
C GLY A 107 0.22 -7.95 2.47
N ASN A 108 0.18 -7.95 1.13
CA ASN A 108 0.63 -9.09 0.33
C ASN A 108 2.14 -9.32 0.40
N HIS A 109 2.94 -8.28 0.62
CA HIS A 109 4.38 -8.40 0.89
C HIS A 109 4.67 -8.88 2.31
N GLY A 110 3.75 -8.72 3.25
CA GLY A 110 3.84 -9.18 4.64
C GLY A 110 3.07 -10.49 4.90
N SER A 111 2.26 -10.96 3.96
CA SER A 111 1.53 -12.21 4.09
C SER A 111 2.30 -13.34 3.44
N PRO A 112 2.61 -14.43 4.16
CA PRO A 112 3.19 -15.60 3.53
C PRO A 112 2.12 -16.23 2.64
N VAL A 113 2.23 -16.03 1.33
CA VAL A 113 1.52 -16.88 0.38
C VAL A 113 2.04 -18.30 0.57
N THR A 114 1.27 -19.11 1.28
CA THR A 114 1.28 -20.59 1.25
C THR A 114 2.61 -21.33 1.44
N HIS A 115 3.54 -20.87 2.24
CA HIS A 115 4.67 -21.73 2.61
C HIS A 115 4.50 -22.29 4.02
N ARG A 116 3.76 -23.42 4.11
CA ARG A 116 3.87 -24.30 5.25
C ARG A 116 5.18 -25.09 5.11
N ILE A 117 6.14 -24.83 5.98
CA ILE A 117 7.28 -25.71 6.17
C ILE A 117 6.83 -26.75 7.21
N GLY A 118 6.31 -27.89 6.75
CA GLY A 118 5.69 -28.88 7.60
C GLY A 118 4.42 -28.35 8.29
N ASP A 119 4.22 -28.66 9.56
CA ASP A 119 3.06 -28.21 10.36
C ASP A 119 3.23 -26.81 10.97
N ARG A 120 4.29 -26.08 10.65
CA ARG A 120 4.56 -24.77 11.21
C ARG A 120 4.05 -23.67 10.30
N GLU A 121 3.30 -22.73 10.87
CA GLU A 121 2.94 -21.49 10.19
C GLU A 121 4.19 -20.66 9.91
N PHE A 122 4.40 -20.28 8.65
CA PHE A 122 5.47 -19.35 8.27
C PHE A 122 5.20 -17.99 8.90
N ILE A 123 6.20 -17.43 9.60
CA ILE A 123 6.13 -16.09 10.16
C ILE A 123 6.90 -15.15 9.24
N SER A 124 6.18 -14.23 8.59
CA SER A 124 6.79 -13.17 7.78
C SER A 124 7.59 -12.18 8.63
N TYR A 125 8.46 -11.39 7.99
CA TYR A 125 9.18 -10.30 8.67
C TYR A 125 8.23 -9.29 9.31
N ASP A 126 7.14 -8.92 8.64
CA ASP A 126 6.12 -8.03 9.19
C ASP A 126 5.64 -8.54 10.54
N LYS A 127 5.19 -9.79 10.60
CA LYS A 127 4.70 -10.40 11.85
C LYS A 127 5.78 -10.52 12.91
N ALA A 128 7.00 -10.88 12.52
CA ALA A 128 8.13 -11.00 13.46
C ALA A 128 8.50 -9.65 14.08
N ILE A 129 8.62 -8.61 13.25
CA ILE A 129 8.98 -7.26 13.71
C ILE A 129 7.85 -6.63 14.53
N VAL A 130 6.59 -6.77 14.10
CA VAL A 130 5.44 -6.28 14.87
C VAL A 130 5.41 -6.91 16.27
N LYS A 131 5.68 -8.21 16.39
CA LYS A 131 5.80 -8.90 17.69
C LYS A 131 7.01 -8.46 18.52
N ALA A 132 8.14 -8.12 17.87
CA ALA A 132 9.33 -7.66 18.55
C ALA A 132 9.20 -6.26 19.16
N PHE A 133 8.30 -5.44 18.66
CA PHE A 133 8.06 -4.05 19.11
C PHE A 133 6.62 -3.82 19.59
N PRO A 134 6.14 -4.50 20.65
CA PRO A 134 4.75 -4.43 21.11
C PRO A 134 4.37 -3.04 21.64
N ASN A 135 5.34 -2.21 22.03
CA ASN A 135 5.10 -0.82 22.44
C ASN A 135 4.97 0.16 21.26
N LEU A 136 5.29 -0.28 20.04
CA LEU A 136 5.19 0.54 18.83
C LEU A 136 4.07 0.06 17.91
N PHE A 137 3.88 -1.25 17.80
CA PHE A 137 2.93 -1.84 16.87
C PHE A 137 1.83 -2.61 17.59
N TYR A 138 0.62 -2.49 17.06
CA TYR A 138 -0.50 -3.38 17.38
C TYR A 138 -1.03 -3.98 16.07
N SER A 139 -0.94 -5.30 15.94
CA SER A 139 -1.50 -6.00 14.78
C SER A 139 -3.02 -6.04 14.87
N LEU A 140 -3.67 -5.67 13.76
CA LEU A 140 -5.12 -5.76 13.59
C LEU A 140 -5.52 -6.95 12.70
N ASP A 141 -4.60 -7.86 12.38
CA ASP A 141 -4.90 -9.03 11.56
C ASP A 141 -6.01 -9.86 12.21
N TYR A 142 -7.23 -9.80 11.64
CA TYR A 142 -8.47 -10.40 12.17
C TYR A 142 -8.90 -9.88 13.55
N GLU A 143 -8.40 -8.70 13.95
CA GLU A 143 -8.65 -8.10 15.26
C GLU A 143 -9.35 -6.73 15.13
N HIS A 144 -9.62 -6.10 16.27
CA HIS A 144 -10.20 -4.77 16.31
C HIS A 144 -9.62 -3.92 17.44
N PHE A 145 -9.63 -2.61 17.26
CA PHE A 145 -9.14 -1.62 18.21
C PHE A 145 -10.15 -0.48 18.42
N ARG A 146 -10.20 0.06 19.62
CA ARG A 146 -11.11 1.18 19.97
C ARG A 146 -10.38 2.51 19.91
N LEU A 147 -10.82 3.39 19.03
CA LEU A 147 -10.27 4.74 18.85
C LEU A 147 -11.15 5.83 19.50
N ASN A 148 -10.55 7.01 19.67
CA ASN A 148 -11.24 8.25 20.03
C ASN A 148 -12.20 8.06 21.22
N TYR A 149 -11.63 7.74 22.38
CA TYR A 149 -12.40 7.50 23.63
C TYR A 149 -13.54 6.49 23.41
N HIS A 150 -13.27 5.43 22.66
CA HIS A 150 -14.22 4.36 22.35
C HIS A 150 -15.43 4.78 21.48
N LYS A 151 -15.40 5.92 20.79
CA LYS A 151 -16.46 6.30 19.84
C LYS A 151 -16.36 5.59 18.50
N HIS A 152 -15.16 5.15 18.15
CA HIS A 152 -14.85 4.45 16.89
C HIS A 152 -14.25 3.07 17.18
N VAL A 153 -14.51 2.11 16.30
CA VAL A 153 -13.88 0.79 16.31
C VAL A 153 -13.24 0.57 14.94
N VAL A 154 -11.96 0.24 14.95
CA VAL A 154 -11.21 -0.12 13.75
C VAL A 154 -11.08 -1.63 13.73
N TYR A 155 -11.49 -2.25 12.63
CA TYR A 155 -11.34 -3.67 12.33
C TYR A 155 -10.25 -3.82 11.29
N GLY A 156 -9.41 -4.85 11.39
CA GLY A 156 -8.39 -5.14 10.42
C GLY A 156 -8.59 -6.50 9.76
N ILE A 157 -8.42 -6.54 8.45
CA ILE A 157 -8.34 -7.78 7.68
C ILE A 157 -7.05 -7.71 6.88
N PRO A 158 -6.10 -8.65 7.09
CA PRO A 158 -4.88 -8.72 6.32
C PRO A 158 -5.17 -9.07 4.86
N TYR A 159 -4.16 -8.99 4.01
CA TYR A 159 -4.24 -9.49 2.64
C TYR A 159 -4.65 -10.97 2.63
N ILE A 160 -5.61 -11.28 1.78
CA ILE A 160 -6.06 -12.65 1.49
C ILE A 160 -5.84 -12.92 0.01
N ASP A 161 -5.07 -13.94 -0.30
CA ASP A 161 -4.73 -14.28 -1.68
C ASP A 161 -5.98 -14.49 -2.54
N ASN A 162 -6.02 -13.79 -3.67
CA ASN A 162 -7.17 -13.78 -4.60
C ASN A 162 -8.53 -13.50 -3.94
N ASN A 163 -8.52 -12.88 -2.75
CA ASN A 163 -9.74 -12.57 -1.96
C ASN A 163 -10.63 -13.79 -1.63
N ILE A 164 -10.04 -15.01 -1.64
CA ILE A 164 -10.81 -16.25 -1.37
C ILE A 164 -11.37 -16.19 0.04
N GLY A 165 -12.72 -16.24 0.16
CA GLY A 165 -13.41 -16.18 1.44
C GLY A 165 -13.47 -14.79 2.09
N LEU A 166 -12.87 -13.75 1.50
CA LEU A 166 -12.87 -12.39 2.07
C LEU A 166 -14.29 -11.86 2.30
N SER A 167 -15.18 -12.02 1.32
CA SER A 167 -16.56 -11.54 1.42
C SER A 167 -17.35 -12.26 2.53
N GLU A 168 -17.16 -13.54 2.70
CA GLU A 168 -17.77 -14.36 3.76
C GLU A 168 -17.25 -13.95 5.13
N TYR A 169 -15.94 -13.75 5.25
CA TYR A 169 -15.33 -13.26 6.48
C TYR A 169 -15.90 -11.89 6.86
N ILE A 170 -15.96 -10.94 5.91
CA ILE A 170 -16.54 -9.61 6.13
C ILE A 170 -18.00 -9.72 6.61
N LYS A 171 -18.83 -10.58 6.00
CA LYS A 171 -20.23 -10.80 6.44
C LYS A 171 -20.30 -11.25 7.90
N GLY A 172 -19.39 -12.14 8.32
CA GLY A 172 -19.31 -12.70 9.68
C GLY A 172 -18.90 -11.70 10.76
N ILE A 173 -18.24 -10.59 10.44
CA ILE A 173 -17.81 -9.60 11.44
C ILE A 173 -19.03 -9.01 12.16
N LYS A 174 -19.06 -9.12 13.47
CA LYS A 174 -20.08 -8.49 14.32
C LYS A 174 -19.67 -7.05 14.64
N LEU A 175 -20.35 -6.08 14.03
CA LEU A 175 -20.09 -4.67 14.25
C LEU A 175 -20.73 -4.17 15.56
N ASN A 176 -20.12 -3.14 16.14
CA ASN A 176 -20.72 -2.46 17.28
C ASN A 176 -21.78 -1.43 16.79
N PRO A 177 -23.08 -1.64 17.02
CA PRO A 177 -24.12 -0.76 16.47
C PRO A 177 -24.13 0.64 17.09
N LYS A 178 -23.49 0.82 18.26
CA LYS A 178 -23.41 2.10 18.97
C LYS A 178 -22.15 2.90 18.62
N LYS A 179 -21.30 2.39 17.72
CA LYS A 179 -20.01 2.97 17.38
C LYS A 179 -19.91 3.21 15.87
N LYS A 180 -18.97 4.06 15.49
CA LYS A 180 -18.54 4.17 14.10
C LYS A 180 -17.53 3.07 13.81
N ASN A 181 -17.80 2.29 12.78
CA ASN A 181 -17.03 1.10 12.44
C ASN A 181 -16.18 1.37 11.19
N ILE A 182 -14.88 1.30 11.35
CA ILE A 182 -13.86 1.55 10.32
C ILE A 182 -13.22 0.22 9.98
N LEU A 183 -13.05 -0.09 8.70
CA LEU A 183 -12.35 -1.29 8.24
C LEU A 183 -11.01 -0.90 7.60
N LEU A 184 -9.93 -1.55 8.00
CA LEU A 184 -8.67 -1.58 7.27
C LEU A 184 -8.62 -2.84 6.42
N LEU A 185 -8.31 -2.70 5.16
CA LEU A 185 -8.10 -3.78 4.18
C LEU A 185 -6.79 -3.58 3.44
N HIS A 186 -6.23 -4.68 2.93
CA HIS A 186 -5.17 -4.65 1.93
C HIS A 186 -5.58 -5.53 0.75
N THR A 187 -6.06 -4.93 -0.33
CA THR A 187 -6.65 -5.67 -1.46
C THR A 187 -6.79 -4.77 -2.69
N ASP A 188 -6.88 -5.40 -3.85
CA ASP A 188 -7.39 -4.76 -5.05
C ASP A 188 -8.86 -4.35 -4.84
N TYR A 189 -9.26 -3.26 -5.50
CA TYR A 189 -10.64 -2.78 -5.43
C TYR A 189 -11.13 -2.43 -6.84
N PRO A 190 -12.32 -2.89 -7.26
CA PRO A 190 -12.85 -2.63 -8.59
C PRO A 190 -12.95 -1.13 -8.90
N GLY A 191 -12.46 -0.73 -10.08
CA GLY A 191 -12.43 0.67 -10.51
C GLY A 191 -11.29 1.50 -9.94
N ALA A 192 -10.44 0.94 -9.07
CA ALA A 192 -9.23 1.61 -8.63
C ALA A 192 -8.21 1.68 -9.77
N LYS A 193 -7.47 2.80 -9.82
CA LYS A 193 -6.45 3.05 -10.84
C LYS A 193 -5.08 3.08 -10.22
N ASP A 194 -4.11 2.50 -10.89
CA ASP A 194 -2.70 2.59 -10.52
C ASP A 194 -2.13 3.99 -10.82
N THR A 195 -0.90 4.25 -10.44
CA THR A 195 -0.21 5.54 -10.59
C THR A 195 -0.05 5.95 -12.06
N ASP A 196 0.03 4.99 -12.98
CA ASP A 196 0.05 5.24 -14.43
C ASP A 196 -1.36 5.41 -15.05
N GLY A 197 -2.42 5.41 -14.23
CA GLY A 197 -3.81 5.62 -14.65
C GLY A 197 -4.52 4.38 -15.17
N ARG A 198 -3.86 3.22 -15.21
CA ARG A 198 -4.48 1.95 -15.60
C ARG A 198 -5.47 1.51 -14.55
N GLU A 199 -6.65 1.15 -14.98
CA GLU A 199 -7.62 0.52 -14.09
C GLU A 199 -7.14 -0.90 -13.74
N ILE A 200 -7.14 -1.21 -12.46
CA ILE A 200 -6.78 -2.54 -11.98
C ILE A 200 -7.95 -3.46 -12.31
N GLY A 201 -7.63 -4.56 -12.99
CA GLY A 201 -8.60 -5.47 -13.55
C GLY A 201 -9.63 -6.01 -12.55
N SER A 202 -10.50 -6.87 -12.99
CA SER A 202 -11.57 -7.46 -12.18
C SER A 202 -11.02 -8.08 -10.91
N VAL A 203 -11.46 -7.57 -9.78
CA VAL A 203 -11.14 -8.15 -8.47
C VAL A 203 -12.04 -9.36 -8.27
N GLU A 204 -11.49 -10.53 -8.46
CA GLU A 204 -12.20 -11.77 -8.21
C GLU A 204 -12.52 -11.92 -6.71
N ASN A 205 -13.66 -12.54 -6.43
CA ASN A 205 -14.08 -12.94 -5.08
C ASN A 205 -14.34 -11.79 -4.07
N LEU A 206 -14.24 -10.50 -4.45
CA LEU A 206 -14.64 -9.39 -3.61
C LEU A 206 -16.05 -8.89 -3.96
N ASN A 207 -17.02 -9.20 -3.12
CA ASN A 207 -18.33 -8.57 -3.21
C ASN A 207 -18.32 -7.23 -2.45
N VAL A 208 -18.17 -6.13 -3.18
CA VAL A 208 -18.07 -4.77 -2.61
C VAL A 208 -19.29 -4.38 -1.76
N ASN A 209 -20.45 -4.98 -1.98
CA ASN A 209 -21.64 -4.71 -1.18
C ASN A 209 -21.48 -5.15 0.28
N THR A 210 -20.62 -6.13 0.56
CA THR A 210 -20.33 -6.56 1.94
C THR A 210 -19.66 -5.46 2.77
N LEU A 211 -18.99 -4.50 2.11
CA LEU A 211 -18.34 -3.38 2.76
C LEU A 211 -19.31 -2.29 3.22
N ASN A 212 -20.54 -2.27 2.69
CA ASN A 212 -21.55 -1.24 3.00
C ASN A 212 -21.93 -1.17 4.47
N LYS A 213 -21.72 -2.27 5.22
CA LYS A 213 -21.99 -2.31 6.67
C LYS A 213 -21.06 -1.43 7.50
N PHE A 214 -19.86 -1.08 6.98
CA PHE A 214 -18.92 -0.20 7.65
C PHE A 214 -19.25 1.27 7.37
N ASP A 215 -18.87 2.14 8.31
CA ASP A 215 -18.99 3.59 8.14
C ASP A 215 -17.86 4.16 7.27
N LEU A 216 -16.67 3.53 7.30
CA LEU A 216 -15.49 3.89 6.52
C LEU A 216 -14.66 2.65 6.19
N VAL A 217 -14.09 2.58 4.99
CA VAL A 217 -13.18 1.51 4.54
C VAL A 217 -11.90 2.15 3.99
N LEU A 218 -10.76 1.72 4.50
CA LEU A 218 -9.44 2.21 4.16
C LEU A 218 -8.65 1.04 3.55
N CYS A 219 -8.35 1.12 2.25
CA CYS A 219 -7.67 0.05 1.52
C CYS A 219 -6.23 0.44 1.21
N GLY A 220 -5.27 -0.46 1.47
CA GLY A 220 -3.92 -0.43 0.92
C GLY A 220 -3.81 -1.21 -0.39
N HIS A 221 -2.57 -1.47 -0.83
CA HIS A 221 -2.16 -2.24 -2.01
C HIS A 221 -1.91 -1.42 -3.27
N ILE A 222 -2.75 -0.44 -3.59
CA ILE A 222 -2.59 0.39 -4.78
C ILE A 222 -1.97 1.71 -4.37
N HIS A 223 -0.82 2.06 -4.98
CA HIS A 223 0.00 3.20 -4.58
C HIS A 223 -0.67 4.57 -4.83
N LYS A 224 -1.66 4.66 -5.72
CA LYS A 224 -2.35 5.92 -6.02
C LYS A 224 -3.41 6.24 -4.97
N PRO A 225 -3.27 7.36 -4.21
CA PRO A 225 -4.30 7.81 -3.30
C PRO A 225 -5.57 8.21 -4.08
N GLN A 226 -6.71 7.63 -3.73
CA GLN A 226 -7.96 7.95 -4.40
C GLN A 226 -9.18 7.62 -3.55
N ARG A 227 -10.24 8.40 -3.73
CA ARG A 227 -11.54 8.12 -3.14
C ARG A 227 -12.40 7.35 -4.14
N LEU A 228 -12.77 6.12 -3.81
CA LEU A 228 -13.53 5.23 -4.69
C LEU A 228 -15.04 5.36 -4.48
N SER A 229 -15.48 5.71 -3.28
CA SER A 229 -16.87 5.99 -2.97
C SER A 229 -17.00 6.98 -1.81
N LYS A 230 -18.23 7.22 -1.34
CA LYS A 230 -18.43 8.05 -0.14
C LYS A 230 -17.74 7.51 1.10
N LYS A 231 -17.51 6.18 1.17
CA LYS A 231 -17.00 5.48 2.36
C LYS A 231 -15.69 4.73 2.11
N VAL A 232 -15.24 4.58 0.86
CA VAL A 232 -14.08 3.75 0.50
C VAL A 232 -12.96 4.61 -0.05
N TYR A 233 -11.79 4.49 0.55
CA TYR A 233 -10.57 5.19 0.15
C TYR A 233 -9.46 4.18 -0.12
N MET A 234 -8.78 4.31 -1.26
CA MET A 234 -7.48 3.74 -1.50
C MET A 234 -6.45 4.71 -0.92
N ILE A 235 -5.70 4.25 0.08
CA ILE A 235 -4.82 5.10 0.87
C ILE A 235 -3.62 5.55 0.07
N GLY A 236 -3.03 4.66 -0.72
CA GLY A 236 -1.85 4.92 -1.52
C GLY A 236 -0.55 4.91 -0.74
N ALA A 237 0.55 4.90 -1.49
CA ALA A 237 1.89 4.97 -0.93
C ALA A 237 2.20 6.40 -0.44
N PRO A 238 3.03 6.56 0.60
CA PRO A 238 3.33 7.90 1.13
C PRO A 238 4.40 8.65 0.34
N TYR A 239 5.19 7.97 -0.48
CA TYR A 239 6.26 8.54 -1.31
C TYR A 239 6.45 7.72 -2.59
N GLN A 240 7.14 8.29 -3.58
CA GLN A 240 7.40 7.63 -4.86
C GLN A 240 8.38 6.47 -4.69
N GLN A 241 7.96 5.28 -5.10
CA GLN A 241 8.73 4.04 -4.95
C GLN A 241 9.21 3.47 -6.28
N ARG A 242 8.56 3.86 -7.37
CA ARG A 242 8.86 3.42 -8.73
C ARG A 242 8.65 4.57 -9.71
N ARG A 243 9.25 4.46 -10.90
CA ARG A 243 9.16 5.51 -11.93
C ARG A 243 7.74 5.83 -12.36
N THR A 244 6.83 4.86 -12.33
CA THR A 244 5.41 5.07 -12.65
C THR A 244 4.71 6.00 -11.65
N ASP A 245 5.30 6.23 -10.47
CA ASP A 245 4.74 7.13 -9.46
C ASP A 245 5.10 8.60 -9.69
N LYS A 246 5.96 8.93 -10.68
CA LYS A 246 6.55 10.27 -10.89
C LYS A 246 5.54 11.42 -10.96
N ASP A 247 4.37 11.16 -11.56
CA ASP A 247 3.33 12.18 -11.80
C ASP A 247 2.21 12.12 -10.75
N CYS A 248 2.40 11.34 -9.67
CA CYS A 248 1.42 11.21 -8.61
C CYS A 248 1.80 12.04 -7.37
N ASP A 249 0.84 12.78 -6.84
CA ASP A 249 0.92 13.30 -5.49
C ASP A 249 0.72 12.14 -4.51
N LEU A 250 1.77 11.81 -3.77
CA LEU A 250 1.78 10.78 -2.75
C LEU A 250 1.90 11.41 -1.36
N GLY A 251 1.37 10.75 -0.33
CA GLY A 251 1.31 11.36 0.98
C GLY A 251 0.58 10.52 2.03
N TYR A 252 -0.10 11.20 2.93
CA TYR A 252 -0.86 10.57 4.00
C TYR A 252 -2.25 11.21 4.11
N TRP A 253 -3.13 10.58 4.89
CA TRP A 253 -4.46 11.09 5.16
C TRP A 253 -4.61 11.49 6.63
N GLU A 254 -5.31 12.59 6.87
CA GLU A 254 -5.86 12.95 8.17
C GLU A 254 -7.27 12.37 8.29
N LEU A 255 -7.51 11.53 9.29
CA LEU A 255 -8.81 11.00 9.63
C LEU A 255 -9.42 11.81 10.77
N TYR A 256 -10.61 12.36 10.55
CA TYR A 256 -11.30 13.19 11.52
C TYR A 256 -12.40 12.42 12.26
N SER A 257 -12.84 12.98 13.40
CA SER A 257 -13.84 12.39 14.30
C SER A 257 -15.23 12.21 13.67
N ASP A 258 -15.51 12.87 12.56
CA ASP A 258 -16.72 12.73 11.74
C ASP A 258 -16.56 11.72 10.60
N LEU A 259 -15.43 11.02 10.56
CA LEU A 259 -14.97 10.12 9.50
C LEU A 259 -14.66 10.81 8.15
N SER A 260 -14.62 12.14 8.11
CA SER A 260 -14.08 12.81 6.95
C SER A 260 -12.56 12.58 6.84
N MET A 261 -12.08 12.50 5.60
CA MET A 261 -10.67 12.26 5.27
C MET A 261 -10.12 13.46 4.50
N LYS A 262 -8.89 13.88 4.83
CA LYS A 262 -8.17 14.91 4.07
C LYS A 262 -6.81 14.37 3.66
N PHE A 263 -6.54 14.38 2.36
CA PHE A 263 -5.23 14.00 1.82
C PHE A 263 -4.22 15.13 2.00
N ILE A 264 -3.02 14.78 2.44
CA ILE A 264 -1.89 15.70 2.62
C ILE A 264 -0.69 15.18 1.83
N PRO A 265 -0.32 15.83 0.72
CA PRO A 265 0.88 15.46 -0.04
C PRO A 265 2.15 15.59 0.81
N LEU A 266 3.01 14.59 0.75
CA LEU A 266 4.33 14.64 1.39
C LEU A 266 5.33 15.34 0.46
N LYS A 267 5.92 16.44 0.96
CA LYS A 267 6.95 17.20 0.24
C LYS A 267 8.32 17.02 0.90
N GLY A 268 9.38 17.24 0.11
CA GLY A 268 10.77 17.16 0.57
C GLY A 268 11.32 15.72 0.63
N PHE A 269 10.75 14.83 -0.15
CA PHE A 269 11.23 13.47 -0.36
C PHE A 269 11.68 13.27 -1.82
N PRO A 270 12.60 12.34 -2.10
CA PRO A 270 13.07 12.04 -3.45
C PRO A 270 11.93 11.72 -4.41
N LYS A 271 12.07 12.18 -5.65
CA LYS A 271 11.11 11.96 -6.74
C LYS A 271 11.80 11.34 -7.95
N PHE A 272 11.02 10.64 -8.77
CA PHE A 272 11.46 10.24 -10.11
C PHE A 272 11.24 11.38 -11.08
N ILE A 273 12.31 11.73 -11.82
CA ILE A 273 12.33 12.83 -12.79
C ILE A 273 12.87 12.30 -14.11
N ASP A 274 12.11 12.50 -15.19
CA ASP A 274 12.58 12.24 -16.53
C ASP A 274 13.26 13.50 -17.06
N VAL A 275 14.44 13.37 -17.66
CA VAL A 275 15.23 14.43 -18.28
C VAL A 275 15.61 14.05 -19.71
N GLU A 276 15.91 15.03 -20.54
CA GLU A 276 16.28 14.82 -21.94
C GLU A 276 17.78 14.60 -22.14
N SER A 277 18.60 15.10 -21.20
CA SER A 277 20.08 14.96 -21.23
C SER A 277 20.65 14.71 -19.84
N GLU A 278 21.90 14.22 -19.80
CA GLU A 278 22.65 14.03 -18.56
C GLU A 278 22.97 15.35 -17.84
N ASP A 279 23.07 16.45 -18.58
CA ASP A 279 23.35 17.77 -18.03
C ASP A 279 22.26 18.34 -17.13
N GLU A 280 21.05 17.77 -17.24
CA GLU A 280 19.90 18.14 -16.41
C GLU A 280 19.87 17.41 -15.06
N ILE A 281 20.73 16.40 -14.86
CA ILE A 281 20.84 15.64 -13.61
C ILE A 281 21.43 16.56 -12.53
N LYS A 282 20.72 16.62 -11.39
CA LYS A 282 21.13 17.41 -10.22
C LYS A 282 21.47 16.46 -9.06
N ASP A 283 22.44 16.88 -8.25
CA ASP A 283 22.75 16.20 -6.98
C ASP A 283 21.83 16.73 -5.86
N ASP A 284 20.53 16.41 -5.97
CA ASP A 284 19.48 16.86 -5.06
C ASP A 284 18.74 15.69 -4.36
N GLY A 285 19.28 14.47 -4.57
CA GLY A 285 18.71 13.24 -4.00
C GLY A 285 17.51 12.68 -4.76
N ASN A 286 17.10 13.29 -5.87
CA ASN A 286 16.06 12.75 -6.75
C ASN A 286 16.60 11.62 -7.66
N TYR A 287 15.68 10.85 -8.24
CA TYR A 287 15.99 9.73 -9.14
C TYR A 287 15.76 10.15 -10.59
N TYR A 288 16.86 10.43 -11.30
CA TYR A 288 16.80 10.88 -12.68
C TYR A 288 16.80 9.72 -13.67
N THR A 289 16.03 9.84 -14.74
CA THR A 289 16.05 8.95 -15.90
C THR A 289 16.23 9.78 -17.17
N VAL A 290 17.34 9.60 -17.88
CA VAL A 290 17.55 10.23 -19.18
C VAL A 290 16.70 9.50 -20.20
N LEU A 291 15.82 10.25 -20.87
CA LEU A 291 14.98 9.71 -21.93
C LEU A 291 15.80 9.53 -23.21
N PRO A 292 15.59 8.43 -23.97
CA PRO A 292 16.23 8.30 -25.27
C PRO A 292 15.77 9.45 -26.19
N LYS A 293 16.71 10.14 -26.84
CA LYS A 293 16.39 11.15 -27.84
C LYS A 293 15.41 10.54 -28.85
N LYS A 294 14.27 11.18 -29.08
CA LYS A 294 13.38 10.81 -30.18
C LYS A 294 14.16 11.03 -31.47
N THR A 295 14.74 9.98 -32.03
CA THR A 295 15.29 10.04 -33.38
C THR A 295 14.12 10.32 -34.30
N SER A 296 14.16 11.45 -35.00
CA SER A 296 13.14 11.92 -35.94
C SER A 296 12.97 11.07 -37.21
N ASN A 297 13.53 9.87 -37.24
CA ASN A 297 13.38 8.88 -38.28
C ASN A 297 12.40 7.78 -37.84
N LEU A 298 11.19 8.16 -37.41
CA LEU A 298 10.06 7.25 -37.51
C LEU A 298 9.65 7.19 -38.99
N VAL A 299 10.30 6.29 -39.73
CA VAL A 299 9.63 5.65 -40.86
C VAL A 299 8.24 5.27 -40.34
N ASN A 300 7.22 5.75 -41.04
CA ASN A 300 5.82 5.40 -40.82
C ASN A 300 5.67 3.88 -41.02
N THR A 301 6.13 3.09 -40.06
CA THR A 301 5.67 1.72 -39.93
C THR A 301 4.31 1.84 -39.28
N ASN A 302 3.28 1.72 -40.11
CA ASN A 302 1.92 1.40 -39.68
C ASN A 302 2.03 0.31 -38.64
N HIS A 303 2.07 0.66 -37.35
CA HIS A 303 1.82 -0.28 -36.28
C HIS A 303 0.35 -0.69 -36.40
N LYS A 304 0.09 -1.65 -37.27
CA LYS A 304 -1.04 -2.55 -37.10
C LYS A 304 -0.97 -2.95 -35.63
N ILE A 305 -2.02 -2.64 -34.88
CA ILE A 305 -2.25 -3.13 -33.52
C ILE A 305 -2.03 -4.67 -33.62
N THR A 306 -0.83 -5.11 -33.28
CA THR A 306 -0.54 -6.53 -33.24
C THR A 306 -1.36 -7.07 -32.08
N LYS A 307 -2.37 -7.87 -32.39
CA LYS A 307 -3.10 -8.73 -31.45
C LYS A 307 -2.09 -9.22 -30.43
N GLN A 308 -2.37 -8.98 -29.15
CA GLN A 308 -1.55 -9.44 -28.03
C GLN A 308 -1.27 -10.94 -28.25
N LEU A 309 -0.03 -11.27 -28.60
CA LEU A 309 0.36 -12.64 -28.86
C LEU A 309 0.13 -13.45 -27.58
N SER A 310 -0.58 -14.56 -27.68
CA SER A 310 -0.74 -15.46 -26.53
C SER A 310 0.64 -15.84 -25.98
N LYS A 311 0.74 -16.12 -24.66
CA LYS A 311 2.01 -16.55 -24.03
C LYS A 311 2.72 -17.65 -24.84
N LYS A 312 1.93 -18.55 -25.43
CA LYS A 312 2.41 -19.65 -26.32
C LYS A 312 3.02 -19.11 -27.62
N ALA A 313 2.43 -18.07 -28.23
CA ALA A 313 2.95 -17.47 -29.46
C ALA A 313 4.22 -16.63 -29.17
N LEU A 314 4.29 -15.95 -28.02
CA LEU A 314 5.48 -15.22 -27.58
C LEU A 314 6.66 -16.18 -27.32
N ALA A 315 6.41 -17.30 -26.63
CA ALA A 315 7.40 -18.35 -26.40
C ALA A 315 7.92 -18.95 -27.72
N ARG A 316 7.04 -19.24 -28.67
CA ARG A 316 7.44 -19.73 -29.99
C ARG A 316 8.31 -18.72 -30.74
N LYS A 317 7.97 -17.42 -30.69
CA LYS A 317 8.75 -16.36 -31.31
C LYS A 317 10.15 -16.28 -30.70
N TYR A 318 10.25 -16.28 -29.36
CA TYR A 318 11.52 -16.27 -28.63
C TYR A 318 12.40 -17.47 -28.98
N LEU A 319 11.84 -18.68 -29.01
CA LEU A 319 12.57 -19.89 -29.35
C LEU A 319 13.10 -19.85 -30.79
N LYS A 320 12.33 -19.29 -31.74
CA LYS A 320 12.75 -19.10 -33.13
C LYS A 320 13.87 -18.06 -33.26
N GLU A 321 13.76 -16.92 -32.54
CA GLU A 321 14.80 -15.88 -32.53
C GLU A 321 16.12 -16.35 -31.91
N LYS A 322 16.07 -17.27 -30.95
CA LYS A 322 17.25 -17.91 -30.34
C LYS A 322 17.78 -19.14 -31.11
N GLY A 323 17.19 -19.49 -32.25
CA GLY A 323 17.60 -20.64 -33.05
C GLY A 323 17.40 -22.01 -32.38
N ILE A 324 16.55 -22.07 -31.32
CA ILE A 324 16.28 -23.29 -30.57
C ILE A 324 15.39 -24.22 -31.40
N THR A 325 15.91 -25.39 -31.74
CA THR A 325 15.24 -26.40 -32.58
C THR A 325 14.23 -27.24 -31.79
N GLU A 326 13.38 -27.98 -32.49
CA GLU A 326 12.47 -28.94 -31.83
C GLU A 326 13.25 -30.08 -31.13
N GLN A 327 14.45 -30.39 -31.60
CA GLN A 327 15.34 -31.38 -30.98
C GLN A 327 15.86 -30.87 -29.64
N ASP A 328 16.33 -29.62 -29.59
CA ASP A 328 16.81 -28.97 -28.34
C ASP A 328 15.72 -28.93 -27.27
N LYS A 329 14.45 -28.71 -27.68
CA LYS A 329 13.31 -28.73 -26.76
C LYS A 329 13.04 -30.10 -26.17
N LYS A 330 13.16 -31.18 -27.01
CA LYS A 330 12.99 -32.55 -26.54
C LYS A 330 14.08 -32.94 -25.57
N GLU A 331 15.33 -32.58 -25.86
CA GLU A 331 16.48 -32.85 -24.97
C GLU A 331 16.34 -32.14 -23.63
N LEU A 332 15.93 -30.87 -23.63
CA LEU A 332 15.67 -30.13 -22.41
C LEU A 332 14.52 -30.74 -21.58
N LEU A 333 13.44 -31.18 -22.23
CA LEU A 333 12.32 -31.83 -21.56
C LEU A 333 12.74 -33.17 -20.93
N ILE A 334 13.56 -33.97 -21.62
CA ILE A 334 14.09 -35.25 -21.13
C ILE A 334 15.02 -35.00 -19.92
N ASP A 335 15.85 -33.95 -19.96
CA ASP A 335 16.73 -33.60 -18.85
C ASP A 335 15.93 -33.14 -17.59
N ILE A 336 14.88 -32.35 -17.77
CA ILE A 336 13.95 -31.94 -16.70
C ILE A 336 13.27 -33.16 -16.08
N LEU A 337 12.76 -34.08 -16.91
CA LEU A 337 12.08 -35.30 -16.44
C LEU A 337 13.04 -36.19 -15.64
N LYS A 338 14.27 -36.41 -16.12
CA LYS A 338 15.29 -37.21 -15.43
C LYS A 338 15.66 -36.56 -14.05
N LYS A 339 15.73 -35.24 -13.99
CA LYS A 339 15.97 -34.54 -12.71
C LYS A 339 14.80 -34.63 -11.73
N ALA A 340 13.57 -34.67 -12.25
CA ALA A 340 12.37 -34.84 -11.41
C ALA A 340 12.21 -36.29 -10.88
N GLU A 341 12.73 -37.31 -11.60
CA GLU A 341 12.71 -38.71 -11.15
C GLU A 341 13.84 -39.03 -10.16
N SER A 342 14.84 -38.15 -10.00
CA SER A 342 15.98 -38.34 -9.10
C SER A 342 15.83 -37.55 -7.77
N CYS A 343 14.73 -36.88 -7.57
CA CYS A 343 14.29 -36.23 -6.29
C CYS A 343 13.19 -37.02 -5.62
#